data_43a675e8ac6f5b010d8491d43fbf4f49
#
_entry.id   43a675e8ac6f5b010d8491d43fbf4f49
#
_cell.length_a   1.000
_cell.length_b   1.000
_cell.length_c   1.000
_cell.angle_alpha   90.00
_cell.angle_beta   90.00
_cell.angle_gamma   90.00
#
_symmetry.space_group_name_H-M   'P 1'
#
loop_
_entity.id
_entity.type
_entity.pdbx_description
1 polymer ?
#
loop_
_entity_poly.entity_id
_entity_poly.type
_entity_poly.pdbx_seq_one_letter_code
_entity_poly.pdbx_strand_id
1 'polypeptide(L)'
;MGIRRRQVASATAIAAAATAVVAASVPARAQPKSASTWDLIKSTGKVRMGVFDYPPYFLRDKASGEWVGAMVEMAKDIAKELDVKLELVEVGGFAEAVLSLQANKVDMNFGLQATPKRATAIDFAGPTYWIEWVTVNNPKFHGKVWADYNSPDVKVAVMTGTSDSLLLSKMAPKVTKVEMQDIAQVALAVSSGRADAFTTTVLASMVMKLKNPGLGEFVNPTPRVALPGYIGLRLEDDARWQKFLNRWSEWNVMLGYNEARMKASLKTLGIDEIPSTVSFSP
;
A
#
# COMPACT_ATOMS: atom_id res chain seq x y z
N MET A 1 -58.68 -64.73 44.00
CA MET A 1 -58.50 -65.93 43.21
C MET A 1 -57.56 -65.62 42.05
N GLY A 2 -56.30 -65.96 42.23
CA GLY A 2 -55.29 -65.54 41.35
C GLY A 2 -54.41 -66.64 40.90
N ILE A 3 -53.84 -66.69 39.82
CA ILE A 3 -52.84 -67.70 39.41
C ILE A 3 -51.58 -66.93 38.92
N ARG A 4 -50.49 -67.21 39.66
CA ARG A 4 -49.13 -66.81 39.29
C ARG A 4 -48.64 -67.63 38.10
N ARG A 5 -48.11 -67.01 37.06
CA ARG A 5 -47.23 -67.68 36.12
C ARG A 5 -45.83 -67.06 36.17
N ARG A 6 -44.89 -67.90 36.58
CA ARG A 6 -43.46 -67.63 36.47
C ARG A 6 -43.06 -67.69 34.99
N GLN A 7 -42.32 -66.68 34.50
CA GLN A 7 -41.57 -66.78 33.28
C GLN A 7 -40.09 -66.84 33.60
N VAL A 8 -39.46 -67.86 33.03
CA VAL A 8 -38.03 -68.16 33.15
C VAL A 8 -37.27 -67.21 32.16
N ALA A 9 -36.33 -66.47 32.69
CA ALA A 9 -35.45 -65.66 31.86
C ALA A 9 -34.28 -66.50 31.37
N SER A 10 -34.17 -66.66 30.07
CA SER A 10 -32.97 -67.20 29.41
C SER A 10 -32.00 -66.10 29.14
N ALA A 11 -30.84 -66.14 29.77
CA ALA A 11 -29.72 -65.18 29.50
C ALA A 11 -28.92 -65.66 28.29
N THR A 12 -28.98 -64.91 27.22
CA THR A 12 -28.13 -65.11 26.06
C THR A 12 -26.96 -64.15 26.17
N ALA A 13 -25.77 -64.66 26.42
CA ALA A 13 -24.54 -63.90 26.44
C ALA A 13 -24.10 -63.55 24.99
N ILE A 14 -24.10 -62.29 24.63
CA ILE A 14 -23.53 -61.81 23.38
C ILE A 14 -22.09 -61.37 23.67
N ALA A 15 -21.11 -62.12 23.13
CA ALA A 15 -19.71 -61.78 23.16
C ALA A 15 -19.47 -60.66 22.14
N ALA A 16 -19.20 -59.46 22.63
CA ALA A 16 -18.75 -58.33 21.79
C ALA A 16 -17.25 -58.48 21.49
N ALA A 17 -16.92 -58.82 20.24
CA ALA A 17 -15.54 -58.76 19.73
C ALA A 17 -15.17 -57.30 19.46
N ALA A 18 -14.31 -56.74 20.31
CA ALA A 18 -13.73 -55.40 20.10
C ALA A 18 -12.66 -55.49 19.01
N THR A 19 -12.99 -55.07 17.80
CA THR A 19 -12.03 -54.88 16.73
C THR A 19 -11.27 -53.57 16.99
N ALA A 20 -10.03 -53.62 17.46
CA ALA A 20 -9.12 -52.47 17.57
C ALA A 20 -8.72 -52.01 16.16
N VAL A 21 -9.31 -50.93 15.69
CA VAL A 21 -8.84 -50.22 14.49
C VAL A 21 -7.58 -49.45 14.86
N VAL A 22 -6.42 -50.02 14.51
CA VAL A 22 -5.15 -49.30 14.54
C VAL A 22 -5.20 -48.25 13.44
N ALA A 23 -5.55 -47.02 13.81
CA ALA A 23 -5.42 -45.89 12.92
C ALA A 23 -3.92 -45.65 12.65
N ALA A 24 -3.42 -46.14 11.52
CA ALA A 24 -2.12 -45.79 11.03
C ALA A 24 -2.11 -44.28 10.79
N SER A 25 -1.41 -43.55 11.66
CA SER A 25 -1.13 -42.10 11.46
C SER A 25 -0.28 -41.97 10.20
N VAL A 26 -0.93 -41.62 9.07
CA VAL A 26 -0.24 -41.20 7.85
C VAL A 26 0.50 -39.93 8.22
N PRO A 27 1.83 -39.89 8.12
CA PRO A 27 2.56 -38.64 8.38
C PRO A 27 2.01 -37.58 7.45
N ALA A 28 1.54 -36.47 8.00
CA ALA A 28 1.11 -35.32 7.22
C ALA A 28 2.28 -34.91 6.31
N ARG A 29 2.13 -35.20 5.01
CA ARG A 29 3.10 -34.82 4.00
C ARG A 29 3.18 -33.29 4.05
N ALA A 30 4.29 -32.75 4.55
CA ALA A 30 4.53 -31.32 4.55
C ALA A 30 4.29 -30.83 3.12
N GLN A 31 3.33 -29.93 2.94
CA GLN A 31 3.14 -29.27 1.64
C GLN A 31 4.46 -28.64 1.25
N PRO A 32 4.93 -28.77 -0.01
CA PRO A 32 6.15 -28.14 -0.42
C PRO A 32 6.03 -26.64 -0.13
N LYS A 33 6.91 -26.12 0.71
CA LYS A 33 6.98 -24.69 1.05
C LYS A 33 7.13 -23.94 -0.25
N SER A 34 6.22 -23.06 -0.60
CA SER A 34 6.35 -22.24 -1.81
C SER A 34 7.69 -21.51 -1.79
N ALA A 35 8.38 -21.43 -2.93
CA ALA A 35 9.65 -20.73 -3.01
C ALA A 35 9.50 -19.30 -2.48
N SER A 36 10.49 -18.83 -1.72
CA SER A 36 10.50 -17.47 -1.20
C SER A 36 10.64 -16.45 -2.33
N THR A 37 10.23 -15.21 -2.09
CA THR A 37 10.42 -14.13 -3.06
C THR A 37 11.90 -14.00 -3.46
N TRP A 38 12.81 -14.10 -2.51
CA TRP A 38 14.25 -14.08 -2.78
C TRP A 38 14.71 -15.19 -3.74
N ASP A 39 14.28 -16.42 -3.49
CA ASP A 39 14.64 -17.57 -4.33
C ASP A 39 14.01 -17.48 -5.72
N LEU A 40 12.79 -16.96 -5.81
CA LEU A 40 12.13 -16.70 -7.10
C LEU A 40 12.88 -15.65 -7.91
N ILE A 41 13.26 -14.52 -7.32
CA ILE A 41 14.04 -13.47 -7.99
C ILE A 41 15.36 -14.04 -8.51
N LYS A 42 16.09 -14.78 -7.68
CA LYS A 42 17.41 -15.35 -8.05
C LYS A 42 17.29 -16.44 -9.12
N SER A 43 16.29 -17.30 -9.06
CA SER A 43 16.12 -18.39 -10.03
C SER A 43 15.55 -17.93 -11.37
N THR A 44 14.67 -16.89 -11.36
CA THR A 44 14.07 -16.37 -12.58
C THR A 44 14.88 -15.25 -13.25
N GLY A 45 15.84 -14.65 -12.53
CA GLY A 45 16.57 -13.47 -12.99
C GLY A 45 15.69 -12.24 -13.18
N LYS A 46 14.58 -12.15 -12.44
CA LYS A 46 13.60 -11.07 -12.56
C LYS A 46 13.12 -10.59 -11.18
N VAL A 47 12.86 -9.28 -11.08
CA VAL A 47 12.12 -8.68 -9.97
C VAL A 47 10.90 -7.94 -10.52
N ARG A 48 9.72 -8.17 -9.94
CA ARG A 48 8.45 -7.63 -10.41
C ARG A 48 7.98 -6.51 -9.49
N MET A 49 7.61 -5.35 -10.06
CA MET A 49 7.06 -4.21 -9.31
C MET A 49 5.69 -3.82 -9.89
N GLY A 50 4.72 -3.58 -9.01
CA GLY A 50 3.43 -3.01 -9.41
C GLY A 50 3.54 -1.53 -9.75
N VAL A 51 2.85 -1.10 -10.80
CA VAL A 51 2.80 0.30 -11.26
C VAL A 51 1.38 0.70 -11.62
N PHE A 52 1.06 1.99 -11.44
CA PHE A 52 -0.20 2.63 -11.82
C PHE A 52 0.01 4.14 -11.94
N ASP A 53 -0.92 4.86 -12.55
CA ASP A 53 -0.73 6.30 -12.75
C ASP A 53 -0.90 7.07 -11.43
N TYR A 54 0.22 7.52 -10.86
CA TYR A 54 0.29 8.31 -9.63
C TYR A 54 1.53 9.22 -9.64
N PRO A 55 1.52 10.28 -10.48
CA PRO A 55 2.68 11.15 -10.63
C PRO A 55 2.96 11.96 -9.35
N PRO A 56 4.24 12.25 -9.03
CA PRO A 56 5.46 12.01 -9.82
C PRO A 56 6.10 10.64 -9.58
N TYR A 57 5.44 9.75 -8.86
CA TYR A 57 6.00 8.47 -8.41
C TYR A 57 6.00 7.41 -9.52
N PHE A 58 4.87 7.28 -10.20
CA PHE A 58 4.64 6.40 -11.34
C PHE A 58 3.84 7.16 -12.40
N LEU A 59 4.25 7.14 -13.62
CA LEU A 59 3.50 7.71 -14.74
C LEU A 59 3.93 7.09 -16.06
N ARG A 60 3.05 7.11 -17.05
CA ARG A 60 3.37 6.75 -18.42
C ARG A 60 4.00 7.96 -19.12
N ASP A 61 5.19 7.79 -19.66
CA ASP A 61 5.77 8.75 -20.59
C ASP A 61 4.95 8.77 -21.87
N LYS A 62 4.48 9.95 -22.28
CA LYS A 62 3.57 10.07 -23.43
C LYS A 62 4.23 9.80 -24.78
N ALA A 63 5.54 9.97 -24.87
CA ALA A 63 6.28 9.80 -26.11
C ALA A 63 6.70 8.34 -26.34
N SER A 64 7.21 7.68 -25.30
CA SER A 64 7.69 6.30 -25.36
C SER A 64 6.64 5.25 -24.98
N GLY A 65 5.62 5.63 -24.21
CA GLY A 65 4.68 4.69 -23.58
C GLY A 65 5.27 3.93 -22.39
N GLU A 66 6.51 4.19 -22.02
CA GLU A 66 7.21 3.53 -20.93
C GLU A 66 6.75 4.07 -19.57
N TRP A 67 6.83 3.20 -18.57
CA TRP A 67 6.66 3.63 -17.18
C TRP A 67 7.92 4.35 -16.68
N VAL A 68 7.73 5.56 -16.16
CA VAL A 68 8.77 6.41 -15.58
C VAL A 68 8.31 6.95 -14.23
N GLY A 69 9.19 7.66 -13.54
CA GLY A 69 8.91 8.28 -12.25
C GLY A 69 9.87 7.82 -11.15
N ALA A 70 9.84 8.53 -10.04
CA ALA A 70 10.82 8.35 -8.97
C ALA A 70 10.92 6.91 -8.46
N MET A 71 9.78 6.23 -8.31
CA MET A 71 9.75 4.85 -7.79
C MET A 71 10.13 3.82 -8.85
N VAL A 72 9.92 4.12 -10.13
CA VAL A 72 10.43 3.29 -11.23
C VAL A 72 11.96 3.33 -11.26
N GLU A 73 12.55 4.52 -11.08
CA GLU A 73 14.01 4.65 -11.01
C GLU A 73 14.62 3.96 -9.78
N MET A 74 13.93 4.00 -8.63
CA MET A 74 14.31 3.23 -7.45
C MET A 74 14.29 1.72 -7.72
N ALA A 75 13.27 1.22 -8.42
CA ALA A 75 13.16 -0.19 -8.77
C ALA A 75 14.21 -0.63 -9.80
N LYS A 76 14.54 0.22 -10.77
CA LYS A 76 15.64 -0.02 -11.73
C LYS A 76 16.97 -0.17 -11.00
N ASP A 77 17.22 0.67 -10.00
CA ASP A 77 18.44 0.60 -9.19
C ASP A 77 18.50 -0.72 -8.39
N ILE A 78 17.41 -1.13 -7.75
CA ILE A 78 17.31 -2.43 -7.07
C ILE A 78 17.59 -3.59 -8.02
N ALA A 79 17.00 -3.58 -9.21
CA ALA A 79 17.20 -4.63 -10.21
C ALA A 79 18.65 -4.69 -10.67
N LYS A 80 19.30 -3.54 -10.84
CA LYS A 80 20.72 -3.40 -11.18
C LYS A 80 21.62 -3.98 -10.08
N GLU A 81 21.37 -3.64 -8.81
CA GLU A 81 22.15 -4.16 -7.67
C GLU A 81 22.05 -5.69 -7.55
N LEU A 82 20.97 -6.29 -7.99
CA LEU A 82 20.77 -7.74 -7.96
C LEU A 82 21.22 -8.45 -9.23
N ASP A 83 21.59 -7.70 -10.29
CA ASP A 83 21.89 -8.20 -11.63
C ASP A 83 20.71 -9.02 -12.21
N VAL A 84 19.49 -8.45 -12.13
CA VAL A 84 18.25 -9.05 -12.61
C VAL A 84 17.45 -8.07 -13.48
N LYS A 85 16.48 -8.58 -14.25
CA LYS A 85 15.57 -7.75 -15.03
C LYS A 85 14.44 -7.20 -14.14
N LEU A 86 14.12 -5.91 -14.32
CA LEU A 86 12.90 -5.31 -13.77
C LEU A 86 11.72 -5.62 -14.71
N GLU A 87 10.65 -6.16 -14.14
CA GLU A 87 9.36 -6.33 -14.79
C GLU A 87 8.32 -5.45 -14.10
N LEU A 88 7.67 -4.57 -14.86
CA LEU A 88 6.64 -3.66 -14.35
C LEU A 88 5.26 -4.25 -14.66
N VAL A 89 4.45 -4.43 -13.61
CA VAL A 89 3.13 -5.05 -13.67
C VAL A 89 2.08 -3.99 -13.36
N GLU A 90 1.17 -3.74 -14.29
CA GLU A 90 0.09 -2.77 -14.03
C GLU A 90 -0.89 -3.29 -13.00
N VAL A 91 -1.25 -2.41 -12.05
CA VAL A 91 -2.24 -2.65 -11.00
C VAL A 91 -3.18 -1.44 -10.90
N GLY A 92 -4.39 -1.63 -10.40
CA GLY A 92 -5.42 -0.59 -10.35
C GLY A 92 -5.25 0.44 -9.21
N GLY A 93 -4.11 0.49 -8.53
CA GLY A 93 -3.84 1.43 -7.43
C GLY A 93 -3.34 0.74 -6.16
N PHE A 94 -3.23 1.50 -5.05
CA PHE A 94 -2.64 1.00 -3.81
C PHE A 94 -3.36 -0.21 -3.19
N ALA A 95 -4.68 -0.30 -3.32
CA ALA A 95 -5.43 -1.44 -2.81
C ALA A 95 -5.10 -2.73 -3.58
N GLU A 96 -5.08 -2.67 -4.91
CA GLU A 96 -4.73 -3.81 -5.75
C GLU A 96 -3.24 -4.15 -5.65
N ALA A 97 -2.37 -3.18 -5.42
CA ALA A 97 -0.96 -3.40 -5.14
C ALA A 97 -0.76 -4.34 -3.94
N VAL A 98 -1.50 -4.11 -2.84
CA VAL A 98 -1.48 -5.00 -1.66
C VAL A 98 -1.97 -6.42 -2.03
N LEU A 99 -3.08 -6.53 -2.75
CA LEU A 99 -3.61 -7.82 -3.20
C LEU A 99 -2.64 -8.55 -4.14
N SER A 100 -1.93 -7.81 -4.99
CA SER A 100 -0.96 -8.37 -5.94
C SER A 100 0.29 -8.93 -5.23
N LEU A 101 0.73 -8.29 -4.13
CA LEU A 101 1.77 -8.84 -3.24
C LEU A 101 1.32 -10.14 -2.60
N GLN A 102 0.12 -10.17 -2.00
CA GLN A 102 -0.44 -11.38 -1.38
C GLN A 102 -0.60 -12.53 -2.37
N ALA A 103 -1.00 -12.22 -3.60
CA ALA A 103 -1.18 -13.19 -4.68
C ALA A 103 0.12 -13.58 -5.39
N ASN A 104 1.28 -13.09 -4.93
CA ASN A 104 2.58 -13.32 -5.55
C ASN A 104 2.64 -12.93 -7.05
N LYS A 105 1.87 -11.92 -7.45
CA LYS A 105 1.91 -11.34 -8.80
C LYS A 105 3.05 -10.35 -8.96
N VAL A 106 3.43 -9.67 -7.86
CA VAL A 106 4.56 -8.75 -7.78
C VAL A 106 5.42 -9.08 -6.56
N ASP A 107 6.68 -8.68 -6.60
CA ASP A 107 7.68 -8.93 -5.55
C ASP A 107 7.86 -7.74 -4.63
N MET A 108 7.51 -6.54 -5.10
CA MET A 108 7.55 -5.29 -4.34
C MET A 108 6.56 -4.27 -4.88
N ASN A 109 6.18 -3.33 -4.00
CA ASN A 109 5.40 -2.14 -4.34
C ASN A 109 5.86 -0.95 -3.52
N PHE A 110 6.22 0.15 -4.18
CA PHE A 110 6.64 1.37 -3.50
C PHE A 110 5.46 2.24 -3.05
N GLY A 111 5.72 3.18 -2.12
CA GLY A 111 4.78 4.22 -1.72
C GLY A 111 3.70 3.78 -0.75
N LEU A 112 3.85 2.60 -0.17
CA LEU A 112 2.93 2.13 0.85
C LEU A 112 3.34 2.65 2.25
N GLN A 113 2.41 3.24 2.98
CA GLN A 113 2.58 3.47 4.41
C GLN A 113 2.33 2.17 5.18
N ALA A 114 3.22 1.86 6.14
CA ALA A 114 3.12 0.67 6.98
C ALA A 114 2.05 0.85 8.08
N THR A 115 0.78 0.92 7.66
CA THR A 115 -0.32 0.98 8.63
C THR A 115 -0.48 -0.35 9.36
N PRO A 116 -0.93 -0.36 10.64
CA PRO A 116 -1.17 -1.61 11.37
C PRO A 116 -2.06 -2.60 10.62
N LYS A 117 -3.12 -2.09 9.95
CA LYS A 117 -4.01 -2.92 9.15
C LYS A 117 -3.29 -3.58 7.96
N ARG A 118 -2.44 -2.85 7.25
CA ARG A 118 -1.65 -3.43 6.14
C ARG A 118 -0.62 -4.42 6.64
N ALA A 119 0.00 -4.16 7.81
CA ALA A 119 1.00 -5.04 8.40
C ALA A 119 0.45 -6.41 8.85
N THR A 120 -0.87 -6.59 8.91
CA THR A 120 -1.47 -7.93 9.10
C THR A 120 -1.57 -8.73 7.80
N ALA A 121 -1.29 -8.12 6.65
CA ALA A 121 -1.53 -8.69 5.34
C ALA A 121 -0.27 -8.77 4.46
N ILE A 122 0.68 -7.86 4.66
CA ILE A 122 1.93 -7.75 3.91
C ILE A 122 3.06 -7.29 4.84
N ASP A 123 4.30 -7.53 4.44
CA ASP A 123 5.50 -6.99 5.07
C ASP A 123 5.96 -5.67 4.42
N PHE A 124 6.93 -5.01 5.07
CA PHE A 124 7.48 -3.73 4.63
C PHE A 124 8.99 -3.70 4.77
N ALA A 125 9.64 -2.98 3.85
CA ALA A 125 11.04 -2.59 3.94
C ALA A 125 11.20 -1.07 3.77
N GLY A 126 12.23 -0.51 4.35
CA GLY A 126 12.49 0.92 4.34
C GLY A 126 12.54 1.49 5.75
N PRO A 127 12.22 2.80 5.94
CA PRO A 127 11.56 3.72 5.00
C PRO A 127 12.45 4.17 3.84
N THR A 128 11.84 4.49 2.70
CA THR A 128 12.55 4.95 1.50
C THR A 128 12.62 6.48 1.36
N TYR A 129 11.67 7.18 1.96
CA TYR A 129 11.55 8.64 2.02
C TYR A 129 10.55 9.03 3.09
N TRP A 130 10.52 10.33 3.45
CA TRP A 130 9.44 10.94 4.24
C TRP A 130 8.73 11.96 3.36
N ILE A 131 7.43 12.13 3.58
CA ILE A 131 6.64 13.08 2.82
C ILE A 131 5.51 13.67 3.68
N GLU A 132 5.31 14.97 3.55
CA GLU A 132 4.21 15.67 4.22
C GLU A 132 2.88 15.47 3.49
N TRP A 133 1.80 15.42 4.27
CA TRP A 133 0.44 15.53 3.80
C TRP A 133 -0.01 16.98 3.82
N VAL A 134 -0.65 17.36 2.73
CA VAL A 134 -1.20 18.68 2.54
C VAL A 134 -2.66 18.59 2.10
N THR A 135 -3.37 19.71 2.16
CA THR A 135 -4.66 19.88 1.51
C THR A 135 -4.53 20.87 0.37
N VAL A 136 -5.32 20.67 -0.68
CA VAL A 136 -5.53 21.68 -1.72
C VAL A 136 -7.02 22.04 -1.69
N ASN A 137 -7.30 23.29 -1.40
CA ASN A 137 -8.65 23.77 -1.22
C ASN A 137 -9.31 24.11 -2.56
N ASN A 138 -10.64 24.06 -2.60
CA ASN A 138 -11.41 24.78 -3.60
C ASN A 138 -11.24 26.31 -3.36
N PRO A 139 -11.22 27.15 -4.39
CA PRO A 139 -11.06 28.62 -4.21
C PRO A 139 -12.05 29.29 -3.25
N LYS A 140 -13.20 28.66 -3.00
CA LYS A 140 -14.23 29.15 -2.08
C LYS A 140 -14.08 28.68 -0.64
N PHE A 141 -13.17 27.73 -0.38
CA PHE A 141 -12.94 27.17 0.94
C PHE A 141 -11.57 27.59 1.45
N HIS A 142 -11.50 28.12 2.67
CA HIS A 142 -10.32 28.76 3.24
C HIS A 142 -9.79 28.08 4.53
N GLY A 143 -10.02 26.78 4.69
CA GLY A 143 -9.50 26.00 5.82
C GLY A 143 -7.97 26.01 5.86
N LYS A 144 -7.37 26.17 7.06
CA LYS A 144 -5.92 26.28 7.29
C LYS A 144 -5.39 25.31 8.33
N VAL A 145 -6.24 24.89 9.25
CA VAL A 145 -5.92 23.93 10.31
C VAL A 145 -6.88 22.74 10.23
N TRP A 146 -6.51 21.59 10.74
CA TRP A 146 -7.38 20.40 10.68
C TRP A 146 -8.77 20.62 11.31
N ALA A 147 -8.86 21.52 12.28
CA ALA A 147 -10.14 21.89 12.89
C ALA A 147 -11.13 22.50 11.89
N ASP A 148 -10.64 23.24 10.88
CA ASP A 148 -11.50 23.87 9.84
C ASP A 148 -12.14 22.84 8.92
N TYR A 149 -11.49 21.67 8.76
CA TYR A 149 -12.01 20.56 7.97
C TYR A 149 -12.93 19.64 8.79
N ASN A 150 -12.93 19.75 10.12
CA ASN A 150 -13.60 18.81 11.02
C ASN A 150 -15.09 19.13 11.22
N SER A 151 -15.83 19.20 10.13
CA SER A 151 -17.28 19.43 10.10
C SER A 151 -17.94 18.44 9.14
N PRO A 152 -19.19 17.96 9.41
CA PRO A 152 -19.94 17.14 8.46
C PRO A 152 -20.34 17.92 7.18
N ASP A 153 -20.36 19.25 7.23
CA ASP A 153 -20.67 20.10 6.08
C ASP A 153 -19.46 20.24 5.13
N VAL A 154 -18.24 19.97 5.62
CA VAL A 154 -17.01 20.03 4.81
C VAL A 154 -16.79 18.69 4.12
N LYS A 155 -16.60 18.74 2.80
CA LYS A 155 -16.37 17.58 1.94
C LYS A 155 -14.91 17.56 1.50
N VAL A 156 -14.17 16.50 1.87
CA VAL A 156 -12.78 16.33 1.45
C VAL A 156 -12.62 15.10 0.58
N ALA A 157 -12.13 15.31 -0.65
CA ALA A 157 -11.88 14.24 -1.59
C ALA A 157 -10.58 13.48 -1.24
N VAL A 158 -10.63 12.16 -1.33
CA VAL A 158 -9.50 11.26 -1.12
C VAL A 158 -9.54 10.11 -2.12
N MET A 159 -8.38 9.55 -2.43
CA MET A 159 -8.32 8.34 -3.24
C MET A 159 -8.60 7.11 -2.38
N THR A 160 -9.48 6.24 -2.86
CA THR A 160 -9.86 4.98 -2.18
C THR A 160 -8.65 4.07 -1.94
N GLY A 161 -8.61 3.45 -0.77
CA GLY A 161 -7.55 2.49 -0.41
C GLY A 161 -6.20 3.12 -0.04
N THR A 162 -6.12 4.46 0.01
CA THR A 162 -4.93 5.18 0.44
C THR A 162 -4.89 5.40 1.95
N SER A 163 -3.73 5.77 2.47
CA SER A 163 -3.57 6.25 3.84
C SER A 163 -4.16 7.64 4.07
N ASP A 164 -4.45 8.38 2.98
CA ASP A 164 -5.05 9.72 3.04
C ASP A 164 -6.41 9.65 3.74
N SER A 165 -7.24 8.66 3.38
CA SER A 165 -8.54 8.44 4.02
C SER A 165 -8.41 8.10 5.52
N LEU A 166 -7.37 7.33 5.91
CA LEU A 166 -7.10 7.00 7.32
C LEU A 166 -6.63 8.23 8.10
N LEU A 167 -5.70 8.99 7.52
CA LEU A 167 -5.20 10.24 8.11
C LEU A 167 -6.35 11.22 8.33
N LEU A 168 -7.16 11.44 7.31
CA LEU A 168 -8.30 12.36 7.37
C LEU A 168 -9.28 11.93 8.46
N SER A 169 -9.57 10.63 8.61
CA SER A 169 -10.43 10.14 9.71
C SER A 169 -9.86 10.43 11.10
N LYS A 170 -8.54 10.50 11.23
CA LYS A 170 -7.87 10.80 12.50
C LYS A 170 -7.82 12.29 12.78
N MET A 171 -7.50 13.10 11.77
CA MET A 171 -7.27 14.54 11.92
C MET A 171 -8.56 15.35 11.89
N ALA A 172 -9.56 14.89 11.14
CA ALA A 172 -10.86 15.54 10.99
C ALA A 172 -12.00 14.48 11.00
N PRO A 173 -12.28 13.85 12.15
CA PRO A 173 -13.17 12.69 12.25
C PRO A 173 -14.63 12.97 11.85
N LYS A 174 -15.07 14.24 11.83
CA LYS A 174 -16.43 14.63 11.45
C LYS A 174 -16.58 14.97 9.96
N VAL A 175 -15.48 15.05 9.21
CA VAL A 175 -15.47 15.43 7.80
C VAL A 175 -16.27 14.43 6.94
N THR A 176 -16.97 14.94 5.94
CA THR A 176 -17.56 14.09 4.90
C THR A 176 -16.50 13.74 3.87
N LYS A 177 -16.11 12.47 3.80
CA LYS A 177 -15.14 11.98 2.80
C LYS A 177 -15.84 11.71 1.47
N VAL A 178 -15.22 12.19 0.38
CA VAL A 178 -15.64 11.93 -1.00
C VAL A 178 -14.57 11.03 -1.63
N GLU A 179 -14.84 9.72 -1.65
CA GLU A 179 -13.88 8.72 -2.10
C GLU A 179 -13.93 8.53 -3.61
N MET A 180 -12.77 8.59 -4.27
CA MET A 180 -12.57 8.46 -5.71
C MET A 180 -11.62 7.31 -6.04
N GLN A 181 -11.74 6.75 -7.24
CA GLN A 181 -10.93 5.61 -7.66
C GLN A 181 -9.51 6.00 -8.06
N ASP A 182 -9.31 7.19 -8.61
CA ASP A 182 -8.04 7.68 -9.09
C ASP A 182 -7.78 9.14 -8.69
N ILE A 183 -6.53 9.56 -8.80
CA ILE A 183 -6.08 10.87 -8.37
C ILE A 183 -6.60 12.01 -9.25
N ALA A 184 -6.91 11.76 -10.52
CA ALA A 184 -7.46 12.76 -11.42
C ALA A 184 -8.92 13.10 -11.05
N GLN A 185 -9.70 12.09 -10.67
CA GLN A 185 -11.06 12.27 -10.16
C GLN A 185 -11.06 13.04 -8.82
N VAL A 186 -10.06 12.83 -7.96
CA VAL A 186 -9.89 13.62 -6.72
C VAL A 186 -9.73 15.11 -7.05
N ALA A 187 -8.84 15.47 -7.98
CA ALA A 187 -8.64 16.85 -8.41
C ALA A 187 -9.92 17.45 -9.03
N LEU A 188 -10.60 16.69 -9.89
CA LEU A 188 -11.85 17.10 -10.53
C LEU A 188 -12.97 17.34 -9.52
N ALA A 189 -13.07 16.55 -8.46
CA ALA A 189 -14.08 16.74 -7.42
C ALA A 189 -13.94 18.11 -6.75
N VAL A 190 -12.71 18.58 -6.52
CA VAL A 190 -12.44 19.89 -5.92
C VAL A 190 -12.62 21.01 -6.94
N SER A 191 -12.06 20.90 -8.14
CA SER A 191 -12.19 21.95 -9.16
C SER A 191 -13.61 22.18 -9.62
N SER A 192 -14.48 21.15 -9.61
CA SER A 192 -15.91 21.26 -9.91
C SER A 192 -16.78 21.73 -8.72
N GLY A 193 -16.20 21.90 -7.53
CA GLY A 193 -16.93 22.27 -6.31
C GLY A 193 -17.75 21.11 -5.68
N ARG A 194 -17.55 19.86 -6.13
CA ARG A 194 -18.16 18.68 -5.52
C ARG A 194 -17.53 18.34 -4.16
N ALA A 195 -16.28 18.75 -3.96
CA ALA A 195 -15.57 18.71 -2.68
C ALA A 195 -14.95 20.08 -2.38
N ASP A 196 -14.82 20.40 -1.11
CA ASP A 196 -14.25 21.67 -0.63
C ASP A 196 -12.72 21.64 -0.65
N ALA A 197 -12.13 20.45 -0.49
CA ALA A 197 -10.70 20.24 -0.56
C ALA A 197 -10.40 18.79 -0.97
N PHE A 198 -9.12 18.51 -1.26
CA PHE A 198 -8.60 17.16 -1.21
C PHE A 198 -7.36 17.12 -0.30
N THR A 199 -7.03 15.94 0.22
CA THR A 199 -5.78 15.72 0.94
C THR A 199 -5.00 14.57 0.30
N THR A 200 -3.70 14.77 0.15
CA THR A 200 -2.73 13.77 -0.31
C THR A 200 -1.30 14.23 -0.04
N THR A 201 -0.31 13.51 -0.53
CA THR A 201 1.10 13.89 -0.37
C THR A 201 1.43 15.18 -1.12
N VAL A 202 2.35 15.96 -0.59
CA VAL A 202 2.74 17.26 -1.16
C VAL A 202 3.17 17.15 -2.63
N LEU A 203 3.97 16.15 -3.01
CA LEU A 203 4.45 16.03 -4.40
C LEU A 203 3.33 15.68 -5.37
N ALA A 204 2.42 14.78 -5.00
CA ALA A 204 1.24 14.48 -5.81
C ALA A 204 0.36 15.73 -5.96
N SER A 205 0.16 16.48 -4.88
CA SER A 205 -0.61 17.74 -4.88
C SER A 205 -0.01 18.79 -5.82
N MET A 206 1.31 18.92 -5.86
CA MET A 206 2.01 19.85 -6.79
C MET A 206 1.70 19.51 -8.25
N VAL A 207 1.78 18.22 -8.61
CA VAL A 207 1.47 17.77 -9.97
C VAL A 207 -0.01 17.96 -10.29
N MET A 208 -0.91 17.67 -9.34
CA MET A 208 -2.35 17.89 -9.53
C MET A 208 -2.66 19.37 -9.76
N LYS A 209 -2.06 20.28 -8.99
CA LYS A 209 -2.25 21.72 -9.14
C LYS A 209 -1.69 22.23 -10.46
N LEU A 210 -0.54 21.72 -10.91
CA LEU A 210 0.02 22.06 -12.23
C LEU A 210 -0.94 21.69 -13.37
N LYS A 211 -1.55 20.50 -13.29
CA LYS A 211 -2.52 20.04 -14.30
C LYS A 211 -3.88 20.70 -14.20
N ASN A 212 -4.22 21.31 -13.04
CA ASN A 212 -5.52 21.93 -12.75
C ASN A 212 -5.32 23.32 -12.14
N PRO A 213 -4.99 24.35 -12.94
CA PRO A 213 -4.73 25.70 -12.42
C PRO A 213 -5.90 26.35 -11.66
N GLY A 214 -7.12 25.85 -11.87
CA GLY A 214 -8.33 26.31 -11.16
C GLY A 214 -8.44 25.79 -9.71
N LEU A 215 -7.54 24.93 -9.24
CA LEU A 215 -7.47 24.55 -7.85
C LEU A 215 -7.00 25.73 -6.98
N GLY A 216 -7.57 25.85 -5.78
CA GLY A 216 -7.29 26.96 -4.87
C GLY A 216 -6.00 26.84 -4.08
N GLU A 217 -6.04 27.25 -2.83
CA GLU A 217 -4.87 27.35 -1.96
C GLU A 217 -4.29 25.99 -1.62
N PHE A 218 -2.95 25.95 -1.61
CA PHE A 218 -2.17 24.81 -1.11
C PHE A 218 -1.89 25.05 0.36
N VAL A 219 -2.39 24.19 1.22
CA VAL A 219 -2.31 24.34 2.68
C VAL A 219 -1.59 23.16 3.30
N ASN A 220 -0.74 23.44 4.27
CA ASN A 220 -0.17 22.42 5.16
C ASN A 220 -0.84 22.57 6.55
N PRO A 221 -1.93 21.85 6.83
CA PRO A 221 -2.71 22.06 8.05
C PRO A 221 -1.90 21.68 9.29
N THR A 222 -2.08 22.47 10.37
CA THR A 222 -1.44 22.17 11.65
C THR A 222 -2.35 21.32 12.54
N PRO A 223 -1.76 20.39 13.36
CA PRO A 223 -0.34 19.98 13.34
C PRO A 223 0.05 19.34 12.01
N ARG A 224 1.27 19.62 11.55
CA ARG A 224 1.81 19.03 10.32
C ARG A 224 1.96 17.53 10.47
N VAL A 225 1.73 16.80 9.39
CA VAL A 225 1.88 15.34 9.35
C VAL A 225 2.82 14.95 8.23
N ALA A 226 3.96 14.37 8.60
CA ALA A 226 4.87 13.73 7.68
C ALA A 226 4.92 12.23 8.02
N LEU A 227 4.80 11.37 7.02
CA LEU A 227 4.87 9.93 7.19
C LEU A 227 5.91 9.34 6.25
N PRO A 228 6.59 8.26 6.68
CA PRO A 228 7.52 7.54 5.81
C PRO A 228 6.78 6.71 4.77
N GLY A 229 7.32 6.68 3.57
CA GLY A 229 6.95 5.73 2.53
C GLY A 229 7.82 4.49 2.58
N TYR A 230 7.19 3.33 2.43
CA TYR A 230 7.85 2.01 2.48
C TYR A 230 7.70 1.26 1.17
N ILE A 231 8.49 0.20 1.03
CA ILE A 231 8.31 -0.83 0.04
C ILE A 231 7.47 -1.93 0.67
N GLY A 232 6.27 -2.18 0.13
CA GLY A 232 5.46 -3.33 0.53
C GLY A 232 5.97 -4.61 -0.09
N LEU A 233 5.92 -5.69 0.66
CA LEU A 233 6.42 -7.01 0.33
C LEU A 233 5.39 -8.07 0.67
N ARG A 234 5.49 -9.24 0.05
CA ARG A 234 4.71 -10.40 0.46
C ARG A 234 5.11 -10.81 1.89
N LEU A 235 4.12 -11.13 2.72
CA LEU A 235 4.34 -11.70 4.05
C LEU A 235 4.84 -13.14 3.90
N GLU A 236 6.06 -13.41 4.34
CA GLU A 236 6.70 -14.73 4.24
C GLU A 236 7.74 -14.94 5.34
N ASP A 237 8.08 -16.22 5.65
CA ASP A 237 9.07 -16.54 6.68
C ASP A 237 10.51 -16.17 6.29
N ASP A 238 10.81 -16.12 4.99
CA ASP A 238 12.14 -15.80 4.49
C ASP A 238 12.38 -14.30 4.45
N ALA A 239 13.14 -13.80 5.38
CA ALA A 239 13.43 -12.37 5.51
C ALA A 239 14.58 -11.86 4.61
N ARG A 240 15.16 -12.68 3.71
CA ARG A 240 16.33 -12.25 2.91
C ARG A 240 15.98 -11.07 1.99
N TRP A 241 14.82 -11.11 1.34
CA TRP A 241 14.34 -10.02 0.49
C TRP A 241 14.13 -8.73 1.28
N GLN A 242 13.44 -8.81 2.40
CA GLN A 242 13.21 -7.67 3.29
C GLN A 242 14.51 -7.08 3.83
N LYS A 243 15.46 -7.92 4.27
CA LYS A 243 16.76 -7.48 4.77
C LYS A 243 17.59 -6.77 3.70
N PHE A 244 17.60 -7.29 2.47
CA PHE A 244 18.28 -6.65 1.35
C PHE A 244 17.68 -5.26 1.09
N LEU A 245 16.35 -5.15 0.97
CA LEU A 245 15.67 -3.89 0.71
C LEU A 245 15.84 -2.88 1.85
N ASN A 246 15.89 -3.32 3.11
CA ASN A 246 16.19 -2.45 4.24
C ASN A 246 17.59 -1.84 4.12
N ARG A 247 18.61 -2.64 3.76
CA ARG A 247 19.98 -2.12 3.55
C ARG A 247 20.06 -1.20 2.34
N TRP A 248 19.42 -1.58 1.23
CA TRP A 248 19.30 -0.72 0.04
C TRP A 248 18.65 0.62 0.39
N SER A 249 17.55 0.59 1.13
CA SER A 249 16.82 1.80 1.50
C SER A 249 17.66 2.71 2.41
N GLU A 250 18.24 2.16 3.47
CA GLU A 250 19.10 2.87 4.40
C GLU A 250 20.26 3.57 3.69
N TRP A 251 20.93 2.87 2.77
CA TRP A 251 22.02 3.40 1.97
C TRP A 251 21.58 4.56 1.08
N ASN A 252 20.49 4.36 0.34
CA ASN A 252 19.98 5.35 -0.60
C ASN A 252 19.38 6.60 0.08
N VAL A 253 18.78 6.44 1.27
CA VAL A 253 18.29 7.56 2.08
C VAL A 253 19.47 8.36 2.64
N MET A 254 20.44 7.68 3.25
CA MET A 254 21.62 8.32 3.85
C MET A 254 22.43 9.14 2.84
N LEU A 255 22.53 8.68 1.60
CA LEU A 255 23.24 9.37 0.51
C LEU A 255 22.36 10.35 -0.29
N GLY A 256 21.09 10.51 0.06
CA GLY A 256 20.16 11.43 -0.64
C GLY A 256 19.75 10.99 -2.04
N TYR A 257 20.02 9.74 -2.44
CA TYR A 257 19.71 9.26 -3.80
C TYR A 257 18.21 9.17 -4.05
N ASN A 258 17.41 8.77 -3.05
CA ASN A 258 15.96 8.70 -3.20
C ASN A 258 15.35 10.09 -3.32
N GLU A 259 15.84 11.07 -2.58
CA GLU A 259 15.46 12.48 -2.72
C GLU A 259 15.81 13.01 -4.12
N ALA A 260 17.01 12.72 -4.60
CA ALA A 260 17.45 13.14 -5.94
C ALA A 260 16.53 12.57 -7.04
N ARG A 261 16.10 11.28 -6.94
CA ARG A 261 15.16 10.66 -7.87
C ARG A 261 13.77 11.32 -7.82
N MET A 262 13.30 11.70 -6.62
CA MET A 262 12.04 12.44 -6.47
C MET A 262 12.10 13.81 -7.13
N LYS A 263 13.17 14.56 -6.89
CA LYS A 263 13.41 15.87 -7.53
C LYS A 263 13.51 15.75 -9.05
N ALA A 264 14.28 14.78 -9.54
CA ALA A 264 14.41 14.55 -10.98
C ALA A 264 13.06 14.24 -11.63
N SER A 265 12.22 13.41 -11.01
CA SER A 265 10.89 13.10 -11.52
C SER A 265 9.97 14.32 -11.57
N LEU A 266 10.01 15.21 -10.57
CA LEU A 266 9.26 16.47 -10.60
C LEU A 266 9.73 17.40 -11.73
N LYS A 267 11.04 17.47 -11.93
CA LYS A 267 11.64 18.31 -12.99
C LYS A 267 11.17 17.86 -14.38
N THR A 268 11.03 16.57 -14.63
CA THR A 268 10.48 16.07 -15.93
C THR A 268 9.04 16.51 -16.17
N LEU A 269 8.32 16.92 -15.11
CA LEU A 269 6.96 17.44 -15.16
C LEU A 269 6.89 18.97 -15.17
N GLY A 270 8.05 19.66 -15.25
CA GLY A 270 8.12 21.13 -15.24
C GLY A 270 7.99 21.74 -13.83
N ILE A 271 8.28 20.98 -12.78
CA ILE A 271 8.30 21.46 -11.40
C ILE A 271 9.75 21.50 -10.93
N ASP A 272 10.37 22.68 -10.99
CA ASP A 272 11.78 22.88 -10.64
C ASP A 272 12.00 23.18 -9.16
N GLU A 273 11.00 23.77 -8.49
CA GLU A 273 11.09 24.15 -7.08
C GLU A 273 10.19 23.30 -6.20
N ILE A 274 10.78 22.75 -5.15
CA ILE A 274 10.05 22.05 -4.08
C ILE A 274 9.99 23.01 -2.89
N PRO A 275 8.80 23.22 -2.27
CA PRO A 275 8.71 24.05 -1.09
C PRO A 275 9.72 23.61 -0.02
N SER A 276 10.42 24.59 0.59
CA SER A 276 11.42 24.33 1.65
C SER A 276 10.86 23.60 2.87
N THR A 277 9.54 23.55 2.96
CA THR A 277 8.80 22.82 3.99
C THR A 277 8.69 21.31 3.74
N VAL A 278 9.08 20.84 2.54
CA VAL A 278 9.05 19.41 2.20
C VAL A 278 10.33 18.75 2.69
N SER A 279 10.20 17.82 3.62
CA SER A 279 11.30 16.96 4.07
C SER A 279 11.25 15.59 3.38
N PHE A 280 12.42 15.09 2.99
CA PHE A 280 12.63 13.72 2.51
C PHE A 280 13.38 12.87 3.53
N SER A 281 13.68 13.43 4.68
CA SER A 281 14.33 12.78 5.83
C SER A 281 13.51 13.01 7.10
N PRO A 282 13.71 12.18 8.15
CA PRO A 282 13.03 12.32 9.44
C PRO A 282 13.26 13.67 10.10
#